data_dff3390b4c35f34681dd57f029e05e7e
#
_entry.id   dff3390b4c35f34681dd57f029e05e7e
#
_cell.length_a   1.000
_cell.length_b   1.000
_cell.length_c   1.000
_cell.angle_alpha   90.00
_cell.angle_beta   90.00
_cell.angle_gamma   90.00
#
_symmetry.space_group_name_H-M   'P 1'
#
loop_
_entity.id
_entity.type
_entity.pdbx_description
1 polymer ?
#
loop_
_entity_poly.entity_id
_entity_poly.type
_entity_poly.pdbx_seq_one_letter_code
_entity_poly.pdbx_strand_id
1 'polypeptide(L)'
;MSKISKKFSLPIPFLFRCLKGYNAQQLATDSMAGIIVGIVAIPLAIAFGIASGVGPTEGLVTAIIAGFIISFLGGTKVQIGGPTGAFIVIIYGIIQQHGLIGLSIATIMAGIMLVLMGVFKLGNVIKFVPYPVIVGFTG
;
A
#
# COMPACT_ATOMS: atom_id res chain seq x y z
N MET A 1 6.89 34.98 12.22
CA MET A 1 6.91 33.76 13.06
C MET A 1 5.48 33.34 13.31
N SER A 2 4.93 32.45 12.48
CA SER A 2 3.55 31.98 12.57
C SER A 2 3.53 30.65 13.36
N LYS A 3 2.83 30.66 14.49
CA LYS A 3 2.61 29.48 15.36
C LYS A 3 1.79 28.44 14.59
N ILE A 4 2.43 27.38 14.14
CA ILE A 4 1.76 26.18 13.64
C ILE A 4 1.13 25.49 14.85
N SER A 5 -0.14 25.77 15.08
CA SER A 5 -0.99 25.03 16.02
C SER A 5 -1.06 23.57 15.58
N LYS A 6 -0.35 22.69 16.28
CA LYS A 6 -0.49 21.24 16.14
C LYS A 6 -1.83 20.81 16.74
N LYS A 7 -2.89 20.99 15.97
CA LYS A 7 -4.14 20.26 16.26
C LYS A 7 -3.87 18.77 16.01
N PHE A 8 -3.89 17.99 17.07
CA PHE A 8 -3.99 16.54 17.04
C PHE A 8 -5.34 16.18 16.42
N SER A 9 -5.39 16.11 15.09
CA SER A 9 -6.57 15.63 14.40
C SER A 9 -6.43 14.11 14.28
N LEU A 10 -7.38 13.40 14.86
CA LEU A 10 -7.64 11.99 14.58
C LEU A 10 -7.49 11.74 13.07
N PRO A 11 -6.95 10.61 12.64
CA PRO A 11 -6.79 10.29 11.22
C PRO A 11 -8.17 10.02 10.62
N ILE A 12 -8.89 11.09 10.31
CA ILE A 12 -10.06 10.99 9.44
C ILE A 12 -9.52 10.58 8.08
N PRO A 13 -10.01 9.47 7.49
CA PRO A 13 -9.56 9.03 6.17
C PRO A 13 -9.59 10.20 5.20
N PHE A 14 -8.50 10.40 4.50
CA PHE A 14 -8.33 11.56 3.62
C PHE A 14 -9.41 11.61 2.52
N LEU A 15 -9.99 10.45 2.20
CA LEU A 15 -11.11 10.27 1.28
C LEU A 15 -12.27 11.23 1.58
N PHE A 16 -12.70 11.33 2.85
CA PHE A 16 -13.81 12.23 3.23
C PHE A 16 -13.50 13.71 3.05
N ARG A 17 -12.23 14.08 3.10
CA ARG A 17 -11.79 15.47 2.84
C ARG A 17 -11.74 15.77 1.34
N CYS A 18 -11.46 14.77 0.51
CA CYS A 18 -11.40 14.91 -0.95
C CYS A 18 -12.79 14.96 -1.57
N LEU A 19 -13.78 14.25 -1.00
CA LEU A 19 -15.16 14.25 -1.51
C LEU A 19 -15.86 15.60 -1.34
N LYS A 20 -15.38 16.46 -0.45
CA LYS A 20 -15.94 17.80 -0.22
C LYS A 20 -15.49 18.74 -1.35
N GLY A 21 -16.35 18.95 -2.33
CA GLY A 21 -16.06 19.76 -3.53
C GLY A 21 -15.72 18.95 -4.79
N TYR A 22 -16.00 17.66 -4.80
CA TYR A 22 -15.75 16.77 -5.90
C TYR A 22 -16.74 17.04 -7.06
N ASN A 23 -16.21 17.28 -8.26
CA ASN A 23 -17.02 17.58 -9.44
C ASN A 23 -17.23 16.30 -10.27
N ALA A 24 -18.38 16.21 -10.98
CA ALA A 24 -18.71 15.07 -11.83
C ALA A 24 -17.65 14.81 -12.93
N GLN A 25 -17.01 15.86 -13.42
CA GLN A 25 -15.93 15.74 -14.39
C GLN A 25 -14.67 15.11 -13.80
N GLN A 26 -14.34 15.43 -12.54
CA GLN A 26 -13.23 14.76 -11.82
C GLN A 26 -13.55 13.29 -11.56
N LEU A 27 -14.80 12.97 -11.20
CA LEU A 27 -15.23 11.59 -11.02
C LEU A 27 -15.06 10.77 -12.31
N ALA A 28 -15.43 11.32 -13.46
CA ALA A 28 -15.26 10.62 -14.72
C ALA A 28 -13.79 10.36 -15.06
N THR A 29 -12.93 11.37 -14.85
CA THR A 29 -11.48 11.25 -15.09
C THR A 29 -10.84 10.24 -14.16
N ASP A 30 -11.16 10.29 -12.87
CA ASP A 30 -10.61 9.37 -11.86
C ASP A 30 -11.11 7.93 -12.09
N SER A 31 -12.37 7.77 -12.52
CA SER A 31 -12.91 6.45 -12.88
C SER A 31 -12.21 5.84 -14.09
N MET A 32 -11.95 6.64 -15.13
CA MET A 32 -11.16 6.17 -16.28
C MET A 32 -9.75 5.79 -15.89
N ALA A 33 -9.08 6.61 -15.08
CA ALA A 33 -7.75 6.31 -14.56
C ALA A 33 -7.76 5.00 -13.73
N GLY A 34 -8.78 4.82 -12.88
CA GLY A 34 -8.95 3.61 -12.08
C GLY A 34 -9.14 2.35 -12.92
N ILE A 35 -9.90 2.43 -14.01
CA ILE A 35 -10.10 1.31 -14.96
C ILE A 35 -8.78 0.95 -15.63
N ILE A 36 -8.03 1.92 -16.13
CA ILE A 36 -6.74 1.70 -16.79
C ILE A 36 -5.76 1.03 -15.82
N VAL A 37 -5.65 1.54 -14.61
CA VAL A 37 -4.79 0.96 -13.57
C VAL A 37 -5.25 -0.45 -13.20
N GLY A 38 -6.56 -0.69 -13.08
CA GLY A 38 -7.12 -2.00 -12.80
C GLY A 38 -6.75 -3.04 -13.87
N ILE A 39 -6.85 -2.68 -15.15
CA ILE A 39 -6.49 -3.56 -16.27
C ILE A 39 -4.99 -3.96 -16.20
N VAL A 40 -4.13 -3.04 -15.84
CA VAL A 40 -2.68 -3.32 -15.69
C VAL A 40 -2.38 -4.08 -14.41
N ALA A 41 -3.12 -3.82 -13.34
CA ALA A 41 -2.90 -4.44 -12.03
C ALA A 41 -3.28 -5.92 -12.00
N ILE A 42 -4.28 -6.37 -12.77
CA ILE A 42 -4.73 -7.76 -12.79
C ILE A 42 -3.62 -8.74 -13.20
N PRO A 43 -2.98 -8.62 -14.37
CA PRO A 43 -1.92 -9.54 -14.76
C PRO A 43 -0.71 -9.46 -13.84
N LEU A 44 -0.42 -8.27 -13.31
CA LEU A 44 0.68 -8.07 -12.37
C LEU A 44 0.42 -8.79 -11.03
N ALA A 45 -0.78 -8.70 -10.50
CA ALA A 45 -1.18 -9.38 -9.27
C ALA A 45 -1.12 -10.90 -9.40
N ILE A 46 -1.57 -11.43 -10.55
CA ILE A 46 -1.50 -12.85 -10.88
C ILE A 46 -0.04 -13.31 -10.97
N ALA A 47 0.80 -12.57 -11.70
CA ALA A 47 2.21 -12.90 -11.88
C ALA A 47 2.95 -12.93 -10.54
N PHE A 48 2.72 -11.94 -9.68
CA PHE A 48 3.36 -11.88 -8.36
C PHE A 48 2.81 -12.94 -7.40
N GLY A 49 1.52 -13.29 -7.49
CA GLY A 49 0.95 -14.42 -6.74
C GLY A 49 1.66 -15.72 -7.07
N ILE A 50 1.81 -16.03 -8.36
CA ILE A 50 2.51 -17.22 -8.84
C ILE A 50 3.99 -17.19 -8.44
N ALA A 51 4.67 -16.07 -8.67
CA ALA A 51 6.10 -15.93 -8.36
C ALA A 51 6.40 -16.03 -6.85
N SER A 52 5.45 -15.63 -6.01
CA SER A 52 5.54 -15.76 -4.55
C SER A 52 5.17 -17.15 -4.04
N GLY A 53 4.71 -18.08 -4.90
CA GLY A 53 4.31 -19.43 -4.53
C GLY A 53 2.95 -19.54 -3.84
N VAL A 54 2.14 -18.48 -3.86
CA VAL A 54 0.80 -18.46 -3.23
C VAL A 54 -0.26 -18.95 -4.21
N GLY A 55 -0.20 -18.54 -5.44
CA GLY A 55 -1.15 -18.87 -6.49
C GLY A 55 -1.78 -17.65 -7.15
N PRO A 56 -2.36 -17.80 -8.36
CA PRO A 56 -2.93 -16.70 -9.13
C PRO A 56 -4.17 -16.10 -8.46
N THR A 57 -5.03 -16.93 -7.90
CA THR A 57 -6.29 -16.50 -7.27
C THR A 57 -6.04 -15.72 -6.00
N GLU A 58 -5.15 -16.22 -5.15
CA GLU A 58 -4.75 -15.59 -3.89
C GLU A 58 -4.06 -14.23 -4.15
N GLY A 59 -3.21 -14.18 -5.16
CA GLY A 59 -2.57 -12.94 -5.59
C GLY A 59 -3.59 -11.89 -6.02
N LEU A 60 -4.58 -12.28 -6.82
CA LEU A 60 -5.63 -11.38 -7.30
C LEU A 60 -6.54 -10.90 -6.15
N VAL A 61 -7.02 -11.83 -5.31
CA VAL A 61 -7.88 -11.50 -4.16
C VAL A 61 -7.15 -10.55 -3.20
N THR A 62 -5.89 -10.83 -2.91
CA THR A 62 -5.06 -9.96 -2.05
C THR A 62 -4.92 -8.56 -2.65
N ALA A 63 -4.65 -8.45 -3.95
CA ALA A 63 -4.52 -7.16 -4.62
C ALA A 63 -5.82 -6.33 -4.56
N ILE A 64 -6.98 -6.98 -4.76
CA ILE A 64 -8.29 -6.31 -4.69
C ILE A 64 -8.56 -5.82 -3.27
N ILE A 65 -8.46 -6.71 -2.27
CA ILE A 65 -8.79 -6.38 -0.89
C ILE A 65 -7.80 -5.35 -0.32
N ALA A 66 -6.50 -5.59 -0.46
CA ALA A 66 -5.48 -4.70 0.04
C ALA A 66 -5.50 -3.35 -0.69
N GLY A 67 -5.66 -3.34 -2.02
CA GLY A 67 -5.79 -2.12 -2.81
C GLY A 67 -6.98 -1.29 -2.38
N PHE A 68 -8.14 -1.92 -2.14
CA PHE A 68 -9.33 -1.23 -1.63
C PHE A 68 -9.09 -0.63 -0.23
N ILE A 69 -8.56 -1.42 0.72
CA ILE A 69 -8.32 -0.96 2.10
C ILE A 69 -7.31 0.19 2.11
N ILE A 70 -6.20 0.07 1.36
CA ILE A 70 -5.17 1.10 1.28
C ILE A 70 -5.74 2.39 0.66
N SER A 71 -6.54 2.28 -0.40
CA SER A 71 -7.17 3.44 -1.03
C SER A 71 -8.20 4.11 -0.13
N PHE A 72 -8.96 3.31 0.64
CA PHE A 72 -9.99 3.81 1.55
C PHE A 72 -9.40 4.48 2.78
N LEU A 73 -8.37 3.89 3.39
CA LEU A 73 -7.71 4.40 4.60
C LEU A 73 -6.51 5.30 4.30
N GLY A 74 -6.09 5.38 3.04
CA GLY A 74 -4.91 6.12 2.62
C GLY A 74 -4.96 7.60 2.94
N GLY A 75 -3.78 8.19 3.11
CA GLY A 75 -3.58 9.60 3.46
C GLY A 75 -3.20 10.51 2.29
N THR A 76 -3.17 9.99 1.06
CA THR A 76 -2.75 10.75 -0.14
C THR A 76 -3.78 10.62 -1.26
N LYS A 77 -3.80 11.62 -2.17
CA LYS A 77 -4.73 11.64 -3.31
C LYS A 77 -4.33 10.75 -4.49
N VAL A 78 -3.05 10.39 -4.56
CA VAL A 78 -2.43 9.83 -5.77
C VAL A 78 -1.65 8.54 -5.51
N GLN A 79 -1.86 7.90 -4.37
CA GLN A 79 -1.18 6.65 -4.02
C GLN A 79 -2.10 5.46 -4.25
N ILE A 80 -1.60 4.48 -4.98
CA ILE A 80 -2.25 3.18 -5.19
C ILE A 80 -1.38 2.14 -4.49
N GLY A 81 -2.00 1.34 -3.61
CA GLY A 81 -1.34 0.18 -3.02
C GLY A 81 -1.36 -0.99 -3.98
N GLY A 82 -0.23 -1.65 -4.16
CA GLY A 82 -0.13 -2.80 -5.04
C GLY A 82 1.02 -3.72 -4.65
N PRO A 83 1.08 -4.92 -5.24
CA PRO A 83 2.16 -5.85 -5.01
C PRO A 83 3.49 -5.28 -5.52
N THR A 84 4.57 -5.58 -4.82
CA THR A 84 5.93 -5.17 -5.22
C THR A 84 6.83 -6.37 -5.40
N GLY A 85 7.65 -6.34 -6.46
CA GLY A 85 8.59 -7.42 -6.78
C GLY A 85 9.66 -7.65 -5.71
N ALA A 86 10.03 -6.61 -4.97
CA ALA A 86 11.06 -6.69 -3.93
C ALA A 86 10.74 -7.71 -2.81
N PHE A 87 9.47 -7.97 -2.54
CA PHE A 87 9.05 -8.90 -1.47
C PHE A 87 8.82 -10.33 -1.95
N ILE A 88 8.82 -10.60 -3.26
CA ILE A 88 8.56 -11.94 -3.81
C ILE A 88 9.48 -12.99 -3.19
N VAL A 89 10.79 -12.70 -3.15
CA VAL A 89 11.79 -13.64 -2.63
C VAL A 89 11.56 -13.93 -1.15
N ILE A 90 11.21 -12.92 -0.37
CA ILE A 90 10.95 -13.06 1.07
C ILE A 90 9.69 -13.88 1.30
N ILE A 91 8.60 -13.58 0.59
CA ILE A 91 7.32 -14.30 0.70
C ILE A 91 7.50 -15.75 0.29
N TYR A 92 8.17 -16.00 -0.84
CA TYR A 92 8.47 -17.34 -1.33
C TYR A 92 9.27 -18.15 -0.30
N GLY A 93 10.30 -17.54 0.30
CA GLY A 93 11.10 -18.19 1.36
C GLY A 93 10.27 -18.57 2.58
N ILE A 94 9.37 -17.71 3.03
CA ILE A 94 8.46 -17.98 4.16
C ILE A 94 7.51 -19.13 3.83
N ILE A 95 6.93 -19.13 2.62
CA ILE A 95 6.00 -20.19 2.18
C ILE A 95 6.69 -21.55 2.11
N GLN A 96 7.92 -21.60 1.59
CA GLN A 96 8.69 -22.86 1.52
C GLN A 96 9.03 -23.44 2.89
N GLN A 97 9.28 -22.59 3.88
CA GLN A 97 9.67 -23.05 5.22
C GLN A 97 8.49 -23.26 6.17
N HIS A 98 7.47 -22.44 6.10
CA HIS A 98 6.39 -22.37 7.10
C HIS A 98 4.98 -22.47 6.49
N GLY A 99 4.88 -22.60 5.18
CA GLY A 99 3.59 -22.64 4.48
C GLY A 99 2.78 -21.34 4.55
N LEU A 100 1.53 -21.42 4.13
CA LEU A 100 0.60 -20.26 4.12
C LEU A 100 0.27 -19.77 5.53
N ILE A 101 0.27 -20.64 6.53
CA ILE A 101 0.01 -20.27 7.93
C ILE A 101 1.15 -19.37 8.43
N GLY A 102 2.40 -19.74 8.14
CA GLY A 102 3.56 -18.93 8.50
C GLY A 102 3.54 -17.55 7.83
N LEU A 103 3.11 -17.47 6.56
CA LEU A 103 2.93 -16.20 5.86
C LEU A 103 1.87 -15.32 6.53
N SER A 104 0.74 -15.90 6.95
CA SER A 104 -0.32 -15.17 7.63
C SER A 104 0.16 -14.56 8.96
N ILE A 105 0.89 -15.33 9.76
CA ILE A 105 1.48 -14.86 11.02
C ILE A 105 2.49 -13.74 10.77
N ALA A 106 3.39 -13.93 9.80
CA ALA A 106 4.40 -12.93 9.44
C ALA A 106 3.74 -11.62 8.99
N THR A 107 2.67 -11.69 8.19
CA THR A 107 1.92 -10.53 7.72
C THR A 107 1.25 -9.77 8.87
N ILE A 108 0.63 -10.48 9.82
CA ILE A 108 0.03 -9.87 11.01
C ILE A 108 1.10 -9.18 11.85
N MET A 109 2.23 -9.83 12.09
CA MET A 109 3.35 -9.24 12.84
C MET A 109 3.87 -7.98 12.15
N ALA A 110 4.08 -8.03 10.84
CA ALA A 110 4.50 -6.86 10.06
C ALA A 110 3.47 -5.73 10.13
N GLY A 111 2.18 -6.04 10.06
CA GLY A 111 1.10 -5.07 10.21
C GLY A 111 1.12 -4.38 11.58
N ILE A 112 1.30 -5.13 12.66
CA ILE A 112 1.41 -4.58 14.02
C ILE A 112 2.63 -3.66 14.12
N MET A 113 3.78 -4.06 13.60
CA MET A 113 4.99 -3.24 13.59
C MET A 113 4.78 -1.92 12.82
N LEU A 114 4.12 -1.97 11.66
CA LEU A 114 3.81 -0.78 10.87
C LEU A 114 2.87 0.18 11.61
N VAL A 115 1.87 -0.34 12.33
CA VAL A 115 0.97 0.48 13.16
C VAL A 115 1.74 1.14 14.28
N LEU A 116 2.62 0.40 14.99
CA LEU A 116 3.47 0.97 16.04
C LEU A 116 4.37 2.07 15.49
N MET A 117 5.03 1.84 14.36
CA MET A 117 5.85 2.85 13.70
C MET A 117 5.03 4.10 13.31
N GLY A 118 3.79 3.91 12.88
CA GLY A 118 2.87 5.00 12.57
C GLY A 118 2.50 5.82 13.81
N VAL A 119 2.20 5.16 14.93
CA VAL A 119 1.88 5.81 16.22
C VAL A 119 3.08 6.60 16.75
N PHE A 120 4.27 6.04 16.69
CA PHE A 120 5.53 6.72 17.09
C PHE A 120 5.99 7.78 16.09
N LYS A 121 5.23 8.00 14.97
CA LYS A 121 5.57 8.97 13.91
C LYS A 121 6.98 8.76 13.33
N LEU A 122 7.45 7.52 13.30
CA LEU A 122 8.76 7.16 12.77
C LEU A 122 8.88 7.43 11.25
N GLY A 123 7.78 7.68 10.56
CA GLY A 123 7.78 8.17 9.17
C GLY A 123 8.64 9.43 8.96
N ASN A 124 8.88 10.23 10.01
CA ASN A 124 9.82 11.37 9.92
C ASN A 124 11.28 10.93 9.78
N VAL A 125 11.62 9.70 10.18
CA VAL A 125 12.99 9.16 10.06
C VAL A 125 13.35 8.93 8.59
N ILE A 126 12.37 8.69 7.71
CA ILE A 126 12.59 8.54 6.26
C ILE A 126 13.26 9.78 5.65
N LYS A 127 13.07 10.97 6.23
CA LYS A 127 13.74 12.19 5.77
C LYS A 127 15.27 12.15 5.94
N PHE A 128 15.78 11.28 6.79
CA PHE A 128 17.21 11.08 7.02
C PHE A 128 17.81 10.01 6.13
N VAL A 129 16.99 9.30 5.33
CA VAL A 129 17.49 8.29 4.38
C VAL A 129 18.15 9.00 3.22
N PRO A 130 19.45 8.75 2.96
CA PRO A 130 20.18 9.37 1.87
C PRO A 130 19.56 9.03 0.51
N TYR A 131 19.52 10.01 -0.39
CA TYR A 131 18.97 9.85 -1.75
C TYR A 131 19.52 8.63 -2.51
N PRO A 132 20.83 8.29 -2.42
CA PRO A 132 21.38 7.09 -3.08
C PRO A 132 20.71 5.78 -2.65
N VAL A 133 20.26 5.67 -1.40
CA VAL A 133 19.55 4.47 -0.89
C VAL A 133 18.18 4.35 -1.53
N ILE A 134 17.47 5.47 -1.70
CA ILE A 134 16.16 5.50 -2.34
C ILE A 134 16.29 5.08 -3.81
N VAL A 135 17.28 5.62 -4.52
CA VAL A 135 17.53 5.28 -5.92
C VAL A 135 17.93 3.82 -6.08
N GLY A 136 18.78 3.28 -5.20
CA GLY A 136 19.18 1.87 -5.24
C GLY A 136 18.03 0.88 -4.95
N PHE A 137 16.96 1.34 -4.26
CA PHE A 137 15.79 0.51 -4.00
C PHE A 137 14.75 0.56 -5.14
N THR A 138 14.71 1.64 -5.91
CA THR A 138 13.73 1.89 -6.98
C THR A 138 14.26 1.63 -8.38
N GLY A 139 15.56 1.43 -8.54
CA GLY A 139 16.26 1.19 -9.80
C GLY A 139 16.25 -0.24 -10.30
#